data_c18620dd9fa60c454c031365188b648d
#
_entry.id   c18620dd9fa60c454c031365188b648d
#
_cell.length_a   1.000
_cell.length_b   1.000
_cell.length_c   1.000
_cell.angle_alpha   90.00
_cell.angle_beta   90.00
_cell.angle_gamma   90.00
#
_symmetry.space_group_name_H-M   'P 1'
#
loop_
_entity.id
_entity.type
_entity.pdbx_description
1 polymer ?
#
loop_
_entity_poly.entity_id
_entity_poly.type
_entity_poly.pdbx_seq_one_letter_code
_entity_poly.pdbx_strand_id
1 'polypeptide(L)'
;YNAFDEFEKYHSSMVIYNRDLNKYKDSDNYCSNIDMIPTLLNLFGYDFDSRLLMGRDILSSSDGYAVFGNRNVISRDYRYISLDGIFEGKSSISSDELKNEIYLKHRVSRLILENDYYKYLWEVNKWLKFIKEI
;
A
#
# COMPACT_ATOMS: atom_id res chain seq x y z
N TYR A 1 -16.73 -25.68 9.52
CA TYR A 1 -16.11 -24.86 8.46
C TYR A 1 -16.00 -23.46 9.01
N ASN A 2 -14.83 -23.09 9.52
CA ASN A 2 -14.56 -21.70 9.83
C ASN A 2 -14.62 -20.95 8.51
N ALA A 3 -15.50 -19.95 8.43
CA ALA A 3 -15.48 -19.04 7.30
C ALA A 3 -14.07 -18.40 7.29
N PHE A 4 -13.27 -18.75 6.28
CA PHE A 4 -12.00 -18.09 6.08
C PHE A 4 -12.29 -16.59 6.02
N ASP A 5 -11.63 -15.84 6.86
CA ASP A 5 -11.67 -14.38 6.81
C ASP A 5 -11.40 -13.97 5.34
N GLU A 6 -12.20 -13.07 4.80
CA GLU A 6 -12.08 -12.63 3.40
C GLU A 6 -10.66 -12.17 3.05
N PHE A 7 -9.94 -11.63 4.02
CA PHE A 7 -8.56 -11.19 3.88
C PHE A 7 -7.55 -12.34 3.81
N GLU A 8 -7.80 -13.43 4.54
CA GLU A 8 -6.89 -14.59 4.58
C GLU A 8 -6.77 -15.32 3.23
N LYS A 9 -7.76 -15.21 2.37
CA LYS A 9 -7.74 -15.80 1.02
C LYS A 9 -6.60 -15.28 0.15
N TYR A 10 -6.13 -14.08 0.44
CA TYR A 10 -5.12 -13.37 -0.35
C TYR A 10 -3.77 -13.30 0.37
N HIS A 11 -3.68 -13.95 1.53
CA HIS A 11 -2.43 -13.98 2.28
C HIS A 11 -1.37 -14.74 1.49
N SER A 12 -0.25 -14.08 1.24
CA SER A 12 0.91 -14.65 0.56
C SER A 12 2.19 -14.10 1.17
N SER A 13 3.31 -14.73 0.85
CA SER A 13 4.62 -14.31 1.35
C SER A 13 5.54 -13.95 0.20
N MET A 14 6.39 -12.96 0.41
CA MET A 14 7.47 -12.61 -0.50
C MET A 14 8.80 -12.98 0.13
N VAL A 15 9.65 -13.66 -0.63
CA VAL A 15 11.03 -13.99 -0.22
C VAL A 15 11.99 -13.36 -1.19
N ILE A 16 12.92 -12.56 -0.68
CA ILE A 16 14.02 -11.99 -1.44
C ILE A 16 15.31 -12.67 -1.00
N TYR A 17 15.94 -13.37 -1.91
CA TYR A 17 17.23 -14.03 -1.67
C TYR A 17 18.36 -13.22 -2.30
N ASN A 18 19.37 -12.91 -1.49
CA ASN A 18 20.63 -12.36 -1.95
C ASN A 18 21.78 -13.13 -1.30
N ARG A 19 22.68 -13.68 -2.13
CA ARG A 19 23.83 -14.47 -1.70
C ARG A 19 24.76 -13.71 -0.75
N ASP A 20 24.85 -12.40 -0.91
CA ASP A 20 25.79 -11.54 -0.18
C ASP A 20 25.21 -11.00 1.13
N LEU A 21 23.95 -11.30 1.42
CA LEU A 21 23.32 -10.93 2.68
C LEU A 21 23.80 -11.87 3.79
N ASN A 22 24.60 -11.33 4.71
CA ASN A 22 25.09 -12.06 5.88
C ASN A 22 24.07 -12.16 7.02
N LYS A 23 22.92 -11.49 6.91
CA LYS A 23 21.87 -11.48 7.93
C LYS A 23 20.49 -11.60 7.29
N TYR A 24 19.72 -12.49 7.84
CA TYR A 24 18.29 -12.59 7.62
C TYR A 24 17.58 -11.35 8.18
N LYS A 25 16.64 -10.80 7.43
CA LYS A 25 15.75 -9.74 7.86
C LYS A 25 14.31 -10.19 7.58
N ASP A 26 13.51 -10.20 8.60
CA ASP A 26 12.10 -10.52 8.54
C ASP A 26 11.26 -9.26 8.75
N SER A 27 10.07 -9.23 8.17
CA SER A 27 9.13 -8.13 8.34
C SER A 27 7.71 -8.67 8.36
N ASP A 28 7.01 -8.46 9.47
CA ASP A 28 5.60 -8.79 9.65
C ASP A 28 4.66 -7.64 9.23
N ASN A 29 5.18 -6.68 8.47
CA ASN A 29 4.37 -5.56 8.00
C ASN A 29 3.36 -6.02 6.95
N TYR A 30 2.13 -5.57 7.10
CA TYR A 30 1.13 -5.72 6.05
C TYR A 30 1.55 -4.96 4.81
N CYS A 31 1.54 -5.64 3.68
CA CYS A 31 1.94 -5.06 2.39
C CYS A 31 1.10 -5.65 1.25
N SER A 32 1.19 -5.04 0.09
CA SER A 32 0.55 -5.50 -1.13
C SER A 32 1.51 -5.43 -2.31
N ASN A 33 1.09 -5.91 -3.47
CA ASN A 33 1.93 -5.95 -4.67
C ASN A 33 2.49 -4.57 -5.10
N ILE A 34 1.79 -3.48 -4.78
CA ILE A 34 2.25 -2.13 -5.09
C ILE A 34 3.52 -1.73 -4.31
N ASP A 35 3.78 -2.39 -3.18
CA ASP A 35 4.92 -2.11 -2.31
C ASP A 35 6.22 -2.80 -2.80
N MET A 36 6.11 -3.74 -3.74
CA MET A 36 7.27 -4.50 -4.23
C MET A 36 8.28 -3.59 -4.94
N ILE A 37 7.82 -2.71 -5.81
CA ILE A 37 8.71 -1.84 -6.61
C ILE A 37 9.53 -0.91 -5.72
N PRO A 38 8.94 -0.08 -4.84
CA PRO A 38 9.71 0.81 -3.97
C PRO A 38 10.65 0.04 -3.04
N THR A 39 10.24 -1.14 -2.56
CA THR A 39 11.10 -1.99 -1.75
C THR A 39 12.35 -2.46 -2.51
N LEU A 40 12.17 -2.94 -3.74
CA LEU A 40 13.29 -3.39 -4.57
C LEU A 40 14.20 -2.24 -4.98
N LEU A 41 13.63 -1.09 -5.34
CA LEU A 41 14.43 0.09 -5.69
C LEU A 41 15.32 0.53 -4.53
N ASN A 42 14.77 0.61 -3.31
CA ASN A 42 15.56 0.93 -2.12
C ASN A 42 16.60 -0.16 -1.80
N LEU A 43 16.22 -1.43 -1.92
CA LEU A 43 17.12 -2.55 -1.66
C LEU A 43 18.32 -2.55 -2.60
N PHE A 44 18.14 -2.17 -3.86
CA PHE A 44 19.19 -2.07 -4.85
C PHE A 44 19.90 -0.70 -4.88
N GLY A 45 19.51 0.23 -4.03
CA GLY A 45 20.14 1.55 -3.92
C GLY A 45 19.89 2.46 -5.12
N TYR A 46 18.75 2.30 -5.80
CA TYR A 46 18.35 3.18 -6.87
C TYR A 46 17.72 4.46 -6.32
N ASP A 47 18.17 5.60 -6.83
CA ASP A 47 17.51 6.88 -6.56
C ASP A 47 16.19 6.98 -7.35
N PHE A 48 15.11 7.26 -6.67
CA PHE A 48 13.80 7.46 -7.28
C PHE A 48 12.94 8.43 -6.47
N ASP A 49 11.99 9.07 -7.13
CA ASP A 49 11.03 9.91 -6.44
C ASP A 49 9.89 9.04 -5.87
N SER A 50 9.94 8.79 -4.56
CA SER A 50 8.96 7.97 -3.85
C SER A 50 7.53 8.52 -3.95
N ARG A 51 7.36 9.80 -4.24
CA ARG A 51 6.04 10.44 -4.42
C ARG A 51 5.33 9.96 -5.68
N LEU A 52 6.07 9.42 -6.65
CA LEU A 52 5.53 8.86 -7.89
C LEU A 52 5.08 7.40 -7.74
N LEU A 53 5.43 6.75 -6.63
CA LEU A 53 5.05 5.38 -6.34
C LEU A 53 3.98 5.36 -5.24
N MET A 54 2.91 4.63 -5.48
CA MET A 54 1.80 4.48 -4.52
C MET A 54 2.12 3.52 -3.39
N GLY A 55 3.05 2.60 -3.63
CA GLY A 55 3.58 1.68 -2.64
C GLY A 55 4.68 2.33 -1.81
N ARG A 56 5.10 1.62 -0.79
CA ARG A 56 6.17 2.01 0.12
C ARG A 56 7.16 0.89 0.31
N ASP A 57 8.31 1.20 0.86
CA ASP A 57 9.30 0.21 1.23
C ASP A 57 8.82 -0.60 2.45
N ILE A 58 8.59 -1.90 2.25
CA ILE A 58 8.15 -2.85 3.29
C ILE A 58 9.20 -3.02 4.39
N LEU A 59 10.47 -2.78 4.08
CA LEU A 59 11.58 -2.88 5.02
C LEU A 59 11.81 -1.62 5.85
N SER A 60 11.01 -0.57 5.59
CA SER A 60 11.02 0.66 6.39
C SER A 60 10.37 0.43 7.76
N SER A 61 10.53 1.40 8.65
CA SER A 61 9.93 1.39 10.00
C SER A 61 8.47 1.87 10.03
N SER A 62 7.89 2.22 8.88
CA SER A 62 6.51 2.69 8.82
C SER A 62 5.51 1.55 8.99
N ASP A 63 4.42 1.81 9.70
CA ASP A 63 3.32 0.85 9.84
C ASP A 63 2.72 0.54 8.47
N GLY A 64 2.53 -0.79 8.25
CA GLY A 64 2.06 -1.33 6.99
C GLY A 64 0.55 -1.47 6.89
N TYR A 65 0.04 -1.28 5.69
CA TYR A 65 -1.29 -1.76 5.35
C TYR A 65 -1.32 -2.33 3.92
N ALA A 66 -2.17 -3.33 3.71
CA ALA A 66 -2.44 -3.89 2.40
C ALA A 66 -3.77 -3.39 1.86
N VAL A 67 -3.79 -2.99 0.60
CA VAL A 67 -4.99 -2.56 -0.13
C VAL A 67 -5.36 -3.61 -1.16
N PHE A 68 -6.61 -4.04 -1.16
CA PHE A 68 -7.15 -5.02 -2.09
C PHE A 68 -7.86 -4.36 -3.28
N GLY A 69 -8.03 -5.12 -4.36
CA GLY A 69 -8.69 -4.63 -5.58
C GLY A 69 -10.14 -4.15 -5.36
N ASN A 70 -10.84 -4.69 -4.37
CA ASN A 70 -12.18 -4.25 -3.95
C ASN A 70 -12.14 -3.03 -2.99
N ARG A 71 -10.97 -2.40 -2.79
CA ARG A 71 -10.72 -1.29 -1.88
C ARG A 71 -10.82 -1.63 -0.40
N ASN A 72 -10.86 -2.91 -0.04
CA ASN A 72 -10.69 -3.31 1.34
C ASN A 72 -9.25 -3.05 1.78
N VAL A 73 -9.08 -2.78 3.07
CA VAL A 73 -7.75 -2.52 3.67
C VAL A 73 -7.58 -3.35 4.92
N ILE A 74 -6.40 -3.87 5.09
CA ILE A 74 -5.96 -4.51 6.32
C ILE A 74 -4.63 -3.94 6.78
N SER A 75 -4.53 -3.66 8.07
CA SER A 75 -3.29 -3.31 8.76
C SER A 75 -3.19 -4.13 10.05
N ARG A 76 -2.13 -3.89 10.82
CA ARG A 76 -2.00 -4.48 12.15
C ARG A 76 -3.12 -4.04 13.10
N ASP A 77 -3.53 -2.77 13.01
CA ASP A 77 -4.39 -2.13 14.00
C ASP A 77 -5.83 -1.96 13.55
N TYR A 78 -6.10 -2.07 12.25
CA TYR A 78 -7.45 -1.86 11.73
C TYR A 78 -7.73 -2.65 10.45
N ARG A 79 -9.02 -2.87 10.19
CA ARG A 79 -9.59 -3.42 8.96
C ARG A 79 -10.66 -2.48 8.42
N TYR A 80 -10.69 -2.31 7.13
CA TYR A 80 -11.71 -1.53 6.45
C TYR A 80 -12.35 -2.34 5.33
N ILE A 81 -13.66 -2.51 5.38
CA ILE A 81 -14.48 -3.20 4.38
C ILE A 81 -15.22 -2.14 3.59
N SER A 82 -14.77 -1.90 2.35
CA SER A 82 -15.21 -0.77 1.53
C SER A 82 -16.69 -0.86 1.14
N LEU A 83 -17.21 -2.07 0.88
CA LEU A 83 -18.57 -2.30 0.43
C LEU A 83 -19.60 -1.86 1.50
N ASP A 84 -19.33 -2.24 2.74
CA ASP A 84 -20.24 -2.01 3.87
C ASP A 84 -19.92 -0.73 4.65
N GLY A 85 -18.79 -0.09 4.31
CA GLY A 85 -18.28 1.06 5.05
C GLY A 85 -17.85 0.74 6.48
N ILE A 86 -17.62 -0.54 6.79
CA ILE A 86 -17.27 -1.00 8.13
C ILE A 86 -15.78 -0.73 8.37
N PHE A 87 -15.51 -0.07 9.49
CA PHE A 87 -14.16 0.15 10.00
C PHE A 87 -14.03 -0.51 11.38
N GLU A 88 -13.12 -1.45 11.50
CA GLU A 88 -12.84 -2.19 12.71
C GLU A 88 -11.41 -1.92 13.18
N GLY A 89 -11.24 -1.64 14.47
CA GLY A 89 -9.94 -1.44 15.08
C GLY A 89 -9.66 -0.01 15.50
N LYS A 90 -8.38 0.28 15.77
CA LYS A 90 -7.91 1.61 16.21
C LYS A 90 -7.00 2.20 15.14
N SER A 91 -7.35 3.38 14.68
CA SER A 91 -6.51 4.15 13.77
C SER A 91 -6.51 5.62 14.17
N SER A 92 -5.41 6.30 13.91
CA SER A 92 -5.32 7.76 13.99
C SER A 92 -6.03 8.44 12.81
N ILE A 93 -6.28 7.70 11.73
CA ILE A 93 -6.92 8.17 10.50
C ILE A 93 -8.42 7.94 10.62
N SER A 94 -9.24 8.94 10.27
CA SER A 94 -10.68 8.77 10.21
C SER A 94 -11.09 7.87 9.05
N SER A 95 -12.26 7.23 9.16
CA SER A 95 -12.81 6.37 8.10
C SER A 95 -12.92 7.10 6.76
N ASP A 96 -13.27 8.39 6.76
CA ASP A 96 -13.43 9.17 5.53
C ASP A 96 -12.10 9.56 4.90
N GLU A 97 -11.10 9.89 5.70
CA GLU A 97 -9.73 10.13 5.23
C GLU A 97 -9.14 8.88 4.59
N LEU A 98 -9.30 7.71 5.24
CA LEU A 98 -8.84 6.44 4.71
C LEU A 98 -9.53 6.10 3.38
N LYS A 99 -10.85 6.30 3.28
CA LYS A 99 -11.61 6.11 2.03
C LYS A 99 -11.05 6.97 0.90
N ASN A 100 -10.79 8.24 1.17
CA ASN A 100 -10.27 9.17 0.18
C ASN A 100 -8.86 8.78 -0.27
N GLU A 101 -7.98 8.41 0.66
CA GLU A 101 -6.63 7.93 0.35
C GLU A 101 -6.67 6.69 -0.53
N ILE A 102 -7.47 5.69 -0.17
CA ILE A 102 -7.60 4.45 -0.93
C ILE A 102 -8.17 4.74 -2.33
N TYR A 103 -9.19 5.56 -2.42
CA TYR A 103 -9.76 5.94 -3.71
C TYR A 103 -8.73 6.58 -4.62
N LEU A 104 -7.93 7.52 -4.10
CA LEU A 104 -6.87 8.16 -4.86
C LEU A 104 -5.79 7.16 -5.30
N LYS A 105 -5.35 6.28 -4.41
CA LYS A 105 -4.35 5.23 -4.73
C LYS A 105 -4.84 4.31 -5.83
N HIS A 106 -6.06 3.82 -5.74
CA HIS A 106 -6.66 2.99 -6.79
C HIS A 106 -6.76 3.72 -8.11
N ARG A 107 -7.18 4.97 -8.09
CA ARG A 107 -7.32 5.77 -9.30
C ARG A 107 -5.97 6.02 -9.98
N VAL A 108 -4.94 6.34 -9.20
CA VAL A 108 -3.59 6.54 -9.72
C VAL A 108 -3.01 5.24 -10.30
N SER A 109 -3.14 4.12 -9.59
CA SER A 109 -2.70 2.81 -10.09
C SER A 109 -3.36 2.46 -11.43
N ARG A 110 -4.65 2.73 -11.55
CA ARG A 110 -5.40 2.52 -12.79
C ARG A 110 -4.89 3.40 -13.94
N LEU A 111 -4.62 4.67 -13.67
CA LEU A 111 -4.09 5.60 -14.67
C LEU A 111 -2.71 5.20 -15.17
N ILE A 112 -1.85 4.67 -14.30
CA ILE A 112 -0.55 4.11 -14.69
C ILE A 112 -0.74 2.93 -15.65
N LEU A 113 -1.66 2.00 -15.31
CA LEU A 113 -1.95 0.83 -16.14
C LEU A 113 -2.54 1.19 -17.50
N GLU A 114 -3.32 2.26 -17.57
CA GLU A 114 -3.92 2.77 -18.80
C GLU A 114 -2.94 3.60 -19.65
N ASN A 115 -1.67 3.74 -19.23
CA ASN A 115 -0.64 4.56 -19.90
C ASN A 115 -1.02 6.04 -20.08
N ASP A 116 -1.93 6.54 -19.28
CA ASP A 116 -2.35 7.95 -19.33
C ASP A 116 -1.44 8.81 -18.44
N TYR A 117 -0.20 9.03 -18.92
CA TYR A 117 0.86 9.71 -18.17
C TYR A 117 0.46 11.11 -17.69
N TYR A 118 -0.22 11.90 -18.50
CA TYR A 118 -0.60 13.28 -18.14
C TYR A 118 -1.67 13.28 -17.04
N LYS A 119 -2.64 12.40 -17.15
CA LYS A 119 -3.69 12.23 -16.17
C LYS A 119 -3.14 11.68 -14.84
N TYR A 120 -2.17 10.78 -14.95
CA TYR A 120 -1.41 10.28 -13.81
C TYR A 120 -0.68 11.41 -13.07
N LEU A 121 0.09 12.26 -13.77
CA LEU A 121 0.80 13.38 -13.15
C LEU A 121 -0.15 14.35 -12.45
N TRP A 122 -1.31 14.59 -13.05
CA TRP A 122 -2.31 15.47 -12.44
C TRP A 122 -2.88 14.88 -11.14
N GLU A 123 -3.22 13.60 -11.12
CA GLU A 123 -3.73 12.91 -9.94
C GLU A 123 -2.68 12.82 -8.83
N VAL A 124 -1.41 12.57 -9.17
CA VAL A 124 -0.30 12.59 -8.21
C VAL A 124 -0.14 13.97 -7.59
N ASN A 125 -0.21 15.03 -8.37
CA ASN A 125 -0.12 16.40 -7.86
C ASN A 125 -1.29 16.75 -6.92
N LYS A 126 -2.49 16.26 -7.22
CA LYS A 126 -3.65 16.41 -6.37
C LYS A 126 -3.48 15.67 -5.03
N TRP A 127 -2.95 14.45 -5.09
CA TRP A 127 -2.65 13.66 -3.90
C TRP A 127 -1.55 14.29 -3.04
N LEU A 128 -0.50 14.84 -3.67
CA LEU A 128 0.56 15.56 -2.96
C LEU A 128 0.07 16.84 -2.26
N LYS A 129 -0.94 17.52 -2.83
CA LYS A 129 -1.60 18.65 -2.15
C LYS A 129 -2.36 18.18 -0.92
N PHE A 130 -3.09 17.09 -1.04
CA PHE A 130 -3.83 16.49 0.08
C PHE A 130 -2.92 16.14 1.26
N ILE A 131 -1.77 15.51 1.00
CA ILE A 131 -0.78 15.18 2.04
C ILE A 131 -0.20 16.42 2.72
N LYS A 132 -0.09 17.55 1.99
CA LYS A 132 0.45 18.80 2.56
C LYS A 132 -0.57 19.58 3.39
N GLU A 133 -1.85 19.25 3.26
CA GLU A 133 -2.93 19.90 4.00
C GLU A 133 -3.29 19.12 5.29
N ILE A 134 -2.69 17.93 5.50
CA ILE A 134 -2.74 17.14 6.73
C ILE A 134 -1.54 17.50 7.60
#